data_2b9f0a5cdd572efa4810fd3074901001
#
_entry.id   2b9f0a5cdd572efa4810fd3074901001
#
_cell.length_a   1.000
_cell.length_b   1.000
_cell.length_c   1.000
_cell.angle_alpha   90.00
_cell.angle_beta   90.00
_cell.angle_gamma   90.00
#
_symmetry.space_group_name_H-M   'P 1'
#
loop_
_entity.id
_entity.type
_entity.pdbx_description
1 polymer ?
#
loop_
_entity_poly.entity_id
_entity_poly.type
_entity_poly.pdbx_seq_one_letter_code
_entity_poly.pdbx_strand_id
1 'polypeptide(L)'
;YTLYILSINPTNGNDISHKIGERTGGRWIPSTGGIYPILRKLENDKLVIGKWDDSKNKMQKIYTLTDLGVCELKNRKNLLKDKIEDSLEVFKIVYKDLYDELEENKD
;
A
#
# COMPACT_ATOMS: atom_id res chain seq x y z
N TYR A 1 -3.10 1.09 -0.25
CA TYR A 1 -1.84 0.78 -0.96
C TYR A 1 -1.93 -0.52 -1.77
N THR A 2 -2.75 -1.47 -1.32
CA THR A 2 -2.99 -2.73 -2.04
C THR A 2 -3.53 -2.49 -3.45
N LEU A 3 -4.48 -1.57 -3.61
CA LEU A 3 -5.00 -1.21 -4.93
C LEU A 3 -3.90 -0.67 -5.85
N TYR A 4 -3.00 0.12 -5.30
CA TYR A 4 -1.87 0.66 -6.06
C TYR A 4 -0.95 -0.45 -6.55
N ILE A 5 -0.59 -1.41 -5.69
CA ILE A 5 0.25 -2.54 -6.07
C ILE A 5 -0.40 -3.33 -7.22
N LEU A 6 -1.70 -3.59 -7.11
CA LEU A 6 -2.43 -4.31 -8.16
C LEU A 6 -2.59 -3.50 -9.44
N SER A 7 -2.51 -2.16 -9.36
CA SER A 7 -2.55 -1.33 -10.56
C SER A 7 -1.31 -1.50 -11.44
N ILE A 8 -0.21 -1.96 -10.84
CA ILE A 8 1.04 -2.20 -11.58
C ILE A 8 0.96 -3.55 -12.29
N ASN A 9 0.61 -4.60 -11.57
CA ASN A 9 0.43 -5.95 -12.14
C ASN A 9 -0.53 -6.77 -11.27
N PRO A 10 -1.37 -7.62 -11.88
CA PRO A 10 -2.12 -8.62 -11.13
C PRO A 10 -1.16 -9.56 -10.41
N THR A 11 -1.50 -9.95 -9.18
CA THR A 11 -0.66 -10.88 -8.43
C THR A 11 -1.41 -11.46 -7.23
N ASN A 12 -0.73 -12.34 -6.47
CA ASN A 12 -1.27 -12.99 -5.28
C ASN A 12 -1.01 -12.17 -4.01
N GLY A 13 -1.67 -12.57 -2.91
CA GLY A 13 -1.57 -11.85 -1.63
C GLY A 13 -0.17 -11.83 -1.04
N ASN A 14 0.56 -12.92 -1.13
CA ASN A 14 1.94 -12.98 -0.61
C ASN A 14 2.86 -12.01 -1.34
N ASP A 15 2.72 -11.95 -2.66
CA ASP A 15 3.53 -11.03 -3.46
C ASP A 15 3.15 -9.56 -3.20
N ILE A 16 1.88 -9.26 -2.95
CA ILE A 16 1.45 -7.93 -2.55
C ILE A 16 2.18 -7.50 -1.28
N SER A 17 2.18 -8.36 -0.25
CA SER A 17 2.86 -8.09 1.01
C SER A 17 4.36 -7.87 0.81
N HIS A 18 4.98 -8.70 -0.01
CA HIS A 18 6.40 -8.60 -0.32
C HIS A 18 6.73 -7.27 -1.02
N LYS A 19 5.92 -6.89 -1.99
CA LYS A 19 6.11 -5.62 -2.72
C LYS A 19 5.92 -4.40 -1.85
N ILE A 20 4.96 -4.43 -0.93
CA ILE A 20 4.79 -3.36 0.04
C ILE A 20 6.04 -3.25 0.92
N GLY A 21 6.57 -4.38 1.38
CA GLY A 21 7.81 -4.41 2.15
C GLY A 21 8.98 -3.80 1.40
N GLU A 22 9.19 -4.19 0.15
CA GLU A 22 10.25 -3.65 -0.69
C GLU A 22 10.11 -2.13 -0.88
N ARG A 23 8.92 -1.67 -1.22
CA ARG A 23 8.67 -0.25 -1.51
C ARG A 23 8.78 0.64 -0.29
N THR A 24 8.60 0.09 0.90
CA THR A 24 8.72 0.84 2.15
C THR A 24 10.08 0.65 2.82
N GLY A 25 11.03 0.03 2.13
CA GLY A 25 12.36 -0.24 2.67
C GLY A 25 12.33 -1.17 3.88
N GLY A 26 11.41 -2.11 3.90
CA GLY A 26 11.22 -3.05 5.01
C GLY A 26 10.49 -2.47 6.21
N ARG A 27 10.07 -1.20 6.16
CA ARG A 27 9.43 -0.54 7.30
C ARG A 27 8.01 -1.03 7.55
N TRP A 28 7.35 -1.50 6.50
CA TRP A 28 6.01 -2.05 6.61
C TRP A 28 5.90 -3.30 5.76
N ILE A 29 5.69 -4.44 6.42
CA ILE A 29 5.51 -5.74 5.75
C ILE A 29 4.21 -6.33 6.28
N PRO A 30 3.09 -6.19 5.54
CA PRO A 30 1.83 -6.77 5.98
C PRO A 30 1.94 -8.28 6.09
N SER A 31 1.44 -8.85 7.18
CA SER A 31 1.38 -10.29 7.36
C SER A 31 0.25 -10.89 6.50
N THR A 32 0.29 -12.21 6.31
CA THR A 32 -0.82 -12.93 5.65
C THR A 32 -2.13 -12.73 6.40
N GLY A 33 -2.08 -12.65 7.74
CA GLY A 33 -3.25 -12.35 8.56
C GLY A 33 -3.80 -10.95 8.34
N GLY A 34 -2.98 -10.01 7.86
CA GLY A 34 -3.40 -8.64 7.57
C GLY A 34 -3.86 -8.42 6.15
N ILE A 35 -3.18 -9.04 5.16
CA ILE A 35 -3.45 -8.76 3.76
C ILE A 35 -4.73 -9.45 3.25
N TYR A 36 -5.02 -10.69 3.67
CA TYR A 36 -6.16 -11.42 3.16
C TYR A 36 -7.52 -10.85 3.56
N PRO A 37 -7.72 -10.34 4.79
CA PRO A 37 -8.95 -9.61 5.11
C PRO A 37 -9.17 -8.39 4.23
N ILE A 38 -8.09 -7.65 3.90
CA ILE A 38 -8.15 -6.51 3.00
C ILE A 38 -8.60 -6.95 1.62
N LEU A 39 -7.98 -8.01 1.08
CA LEU A 39 -8.33 -8.54 -0.24
C LEU A 39 -9.78 -9.03 -0.30
N ARG A 40 -10.25 -9.69 0.77
CA ARG A 40 -11.65 -10.12 0.83
C ARG A 40 -12.61 -8.94 0.79
N LYS A 41 -12.29 -7.87 1.52
CA LYS A 41 -13.12 -6.68 1.51
C LYS A 41 -13.13 -6.02 0.13
N LEU A 42 -11.96 -5.90 -0.50
CA LEU A 42 -11.86 -5.33 -1.85
C LEU A 42 -12.64 -6.17 -2.87
N GLU A 43 -12.59 -7.49 -2.73
CA GLU A 43 -13.33 -8.39 -3.61
C GLU A 43 -14.83 -8.27 -3.39
N ASN A 44 -15.27 -8.20 -2.14
CA ASN A 44 -16.68 -7.98 -1.80
C ASN A 44 -17.19 -6.66 -2.33
N ASP A 45 -16.38 -5.62 -2.32
CA ASP A 45 -16.72 -4.31 -2.86
C ASP A 45 -16.56 -4.23 -4.38
N LYS A 46 -16.18 -5.33 -5.02
CA LYS A 46 -16.00 -5.46 -6.48
C LYS A 46 -14.91 -4.58 -7.04
N LEU A 47 -13.95 -4.22 -6.21
CA LEU A 47 -12.79 -3.43 -6.63
C LEU A 47 -11.68 -4.31 -7.19
N VAL A 48 -11.67 -5.59 -6.84
CA VAL A 48 -10.75 -6.59 -7.38
C VAL A 48 -11.51 -7.87 -7.69
N ILE A 49 -10.96 -8.68 -8.60
CA ILE A 49 -11.43 -10.03 -8.90
C ILE A 49 -10.30 -10.99 -8.58
N GLY A 50 -10.58 -12.00 -7.76
CA GLY A 50 -9.63 -13.06 -7.48
C GLY A 50 -9.94 -14.32 -8.29
N LYS A 51 -8.95 -14.86 -8.97
CA LYS A 51 -9.08 -16.09 -9.73
C LYS A 51 -7.97 -17.07 -9.35
N TRP A 52 -8.34 -18.33 -9.18
CA TRP A 52 -7.36 -19.38 -8.91
C TRP A 52 -6.58 -19.72 -10.17
N ASP A 53 -5.26 -19.86 -10.00
CA ASP A 53 -4.33 -20.13 -11.08
C ASP A 53 -3.37 -21.23 -10.63
N ASP A 54 -3.28 -22.32 -11.40
CA ASP A 54 -2.38 -23.44 -11.13
C ASP A 54 -1.33 -23.63 -12.22
N SER A 55 -1.19 -22.63 -13.11
CA SER A 55 -0.32 -22.75 -14.30
C SER A 55 1.15 -22.97 -13.97
N LYS A 56 1.58 -22.69 -12.73
CA LYS A 56 2.97 -22.85 -12.28
C LYS A 56 3.13 -24.00 -11.29
N ASN A 57 2.33 -25.05 -11.42
CA ASN A 57 2.31 -26.20 -10.53
C ASN A 57 2.06 -25.84 -9.06
N LYS A 58 1.48 -24.68 -8.81
CA LYS A 58 1.16 -24.21 -7.49
C LYS A 58 -0.17 -23.46 -7.55
N MET A 59 -1.16 -23.94 -6.80
CA MET A 59 -2.45 -23.28 -6.72
C MET A 59 -2.30 -21.97 -5.98
N GLN A 60 -2.60 -20.86 -6.66
CA GLN A 60 -2.56 -19.53 -6.07
C GLN A 60 -3.72 -18.69 -6.60
N LYS A 61 -4.18 -17.78 -5.78
CA LYS A 61 -5.25 -16.86 -6.16
C LYS A 61 -4.63 -15.55 -6.64
N ILE A 62 -4.89 -15.21 -7.89
CA ILE A 62 -4.40 -13.98 -8.51
C ILE A 62 -5.51 -12.94 -8.48
N TYR A 63 -5.19 -11.77 -7.96
CA TYR A 63 -6.10 -10.64 -7.87
C TYR A 63 -5.81 -9.63 -8.96
N THR A 64 -6.87 -9.13 -9.58
CA THR A 64 -6.79 -8.14 -10.66
C THR A 64 -7.74 -7.00 -10.33
N LEU A 65 -7.30 -5.76 -10.57
CA LEU A 65 -8.20 -4.61 -10.44
C LEU A 65 -9.32 -4.69 -11.46
N THR A 66 -10.54 -4.36 -11.01
CA THR A 66 -11.66 -4.09 -11.89
C THR A 66 -11.61 -2.63 -12.36
N ASP A 67 -12.45 -2.28 -13.33
CA ASP A 67 -12.59 -0.87 -13.72
C ASP A 67 -13.02 0.00 -12.54
N LEU A 68 -13.91 -0.53 -11.69
CA LEU A 68 -14.31 0.15 -10.47
C LEU A 68 -13.13 0.33 -9.51
N GLY A 69 -12.25 -0.68 -9.43
CA GLY A 69 -11.04 -0.61 -8.62
C GLY A 69 -10.07 0.47 -9.08
N VAL A 70 -9.92 0.62 -10.39
CA VAL A 70 -9.10 1.69 -10.96
C VAL A 70 -9.66 3.06 -10.59
N CYS A 71 -10.97 3.24 -10.72
CA CYS A 71 -11.65 4.49 -10.32
C CYS A 71 -11.50 4.77 -8.83
N GLU A 72 -11.66 3.75 -8.00
CA GLU A 72 -11.54 3.90 -6.54
C GLU A 72 -10.10 4.26 -6.13
N LEU A 73 -9.10 3.67 -6.77
CA LEU A 73 -7.71 4.03 -6.52
C LEU A 73 -7.47 5.51 -6.79
N LYS A 74 -7.95 6.00 -7.93
CA LYS A 74 -7.82 7.40 -8.30
C LYS A 74 -8.52 8.31 -7.28
N ASN A 75 -9.72 7.92 -6.87
CA ASN A 75 -10.50 8.67 -5.89
C ASN A 75 -9.78 8.75 -4.54
N ARG A 76 -9.29 7.62 -4.04
CA ARG A 76 -8.56 7.58 -2.76
C ARG A 76 -7.26 8.36 -2.82
N LYS A 77 -6.54 8.31 -3.93
CA LYS A 77 -5.34 9.12 -4.13
C LYS A 77 -5.65 10.61 -3.97
N ASN A 78 -6.73 11.07 -4.59
CA ASN A 78 -7.12 12.47 -4.51
C ASN A 78 -7.54 12.87 -3.09
N LEU A 79 -8.31 12.00 -2.41
CA LEU A 79 -8.79 12.27 -1.06
C LEU A 79 -7.67 12.29 -0.02
N LEU A 80 -6.63 11.47 -0.20
CA LEU A 80 -5.56 11.32 0.78
C LEU A 80 -4.40 12.28 0.54
N LYS A 81 -4.34 12.93 -0.61
CA LYS A 81 -3.19 13.75 -0.98
C LYS A 81 -2.87 14.83 0.06
N ASP A 82 -3.87 15.61 0.44
CA ASP A 82 -3.66 16.69 1.41
C ASP A 82 -3.24 16.16 2.77
N LYS A 83 -3.84 15.05 3.21
CA LYS A 83 -3.48 14.43 4.49
C LYS A 83 -2.03 13.93 4.48
N ILE A 84 -1.59 13.34 3.39
CA ILE A 84 -0.21 12.87 3.26
C ILE A 84 0.74 14.06 3.26
N GLU A 85 0.44 15.09 2.49
CA GLU A 85 1.27 16.30 2.44
C GLU A 85 1.36 16.98 3.80
N ASP A 86 0.24 17.13 4.51
CA ASP A 86 0.21 17.72 5.84
C ASP A 86 1.00 16.86 6.83
N SER A 87 0.88 15.54 6.76
CA SER A 87 1.63 14.63 7.64
C SER A 87 3.13 14.74 7.40
N LEU A 88 3.54 14.82 6.13
CA LEU A 88 4.96 15.02 5.79
C LEU A 88 5.49 16.33 6.35
N GLU A 89 4.69 17.40 6.26
CA GLU A 89 5.10 18.70 6.80
C GLU A 89 5.26 18.66 8.32
N VAL A 90 4.32 18.01 9.02
CA VAL A 90 4.41 17.84 10.47
C VAL A 90 5.69 17.09 10.85
N PHE A 91 5.99 16.00 10.16
CA PHE A 91 7.21 15.22 10.44
C PHE A 91 8.47 16.02 10.16
N LYS A 92 8.50 16.83 9.12
CA LYS A 92 9.63 17.73 8.85
C LYS A 92 9.84 18.73 9.99
N ILE A 93 8.76 19.34 10.47
CA ILE A 93 8.82 20.30 11.56
C ILE A 93 9.34 19.64 12.83
N VAL A 94 8.79 18.49 13.19
CA VAL A 94 9.20 17.76 14.38
C VAL A 94 10.66 17.34 14.29
N TYR A 95 11.07 16.83 13.14
CA TYR A 95 12.47 16.43 12.91
C TYR A 95 13.40 17.60 13.10
N LYS A 96 13.07 18.75 12.52
CA LYS A 96 13.88 19.96 12.66
C LYS A 96 13.96 20.40 14.10
N ASP A 97 12.85 20.43 14.82
CA ASP A 97 12.81 20.86 16.22
C ASP A 97 13.66 19.96 17.11
N LEU A 98 13.58 18.64 16.88
CA LEU A 98 14.28 17.68 17.74
C LEU A 98 15.79 17.58 17.45
N TYR A 99 16.17 17.71 16.21
CA TYR A 99 17.54 17.37 15.80
C TYR A 99 18.35 18.54 15.29
N ASP A 100 17.78 19.51 14.59
CA ASP A 100 18.51 20.67 14.10
C ASP A 100 18.76 21.69 15.20
N GLU A 101 17.91 21.70 16.23
CA GLU A 101 18.09 22.58 17.41
C GLU A 101 19.42 22.33 18.09
N LEU A 102 19.93 21.09 18.06
CA LEU A 102 21.22 20.74 18.65
C LEU A 102 22.38 21.46 17.94
N GLU A 103 22.26 21.77 16.66
CA GLU A 103 23.27 22.49 15.91
C GLU A 103 23.26 23.99 16.27
N GLU A 104 22.09 24.57 16.50
CA GLU A 104 21.93 25.94 16.93
C GLU A 104 22.55 26.18 18.31
N ASN A 105 22.49 25.20 19.19
CA ASN A 105 23.01 25.26 20.55
C ASN A 105 24.52 25.04 20.63
N LYS A 106 25.20 24.72 19.54
CA LYS A 106 26.65 24.52 19.49
C LYS A 106 27.42 25.83 19.34
N ASP A 107 26.74 26.87 19.02
CA ASP A 107 27.31 28.19 18.92
C ASP A 107 27.37 28.86 20.31
#